data_4f767f96c90aa057d80d352e073c19a4
#
_entry.id   4f767f96c90aa057d80d352e073c19a4
#
_cell.length_a   1.000
_cell.length_b   1.000
_cell.length_c   1.000
_cell.angle_alpha   90.00
_cell.angle_beta   90.00
_cell.angle_gamma   90.00
#
_symmetry.space_group_name_H-M   'P 1'
#
loop_
_entity.id
_entity.type
_entity.pdbx_description
1 polymer ?
#
loop_
_entity_poly.entity_id
_entity_poly.type
_entity_poly.pdbx_seq_one_letter_code
_entity_poly.pdbx_strand_id
1 'polypeptide(L)'
;MSRLKNKLRRSFRGRYGIREVNRLASGRDFNHPACQVPHIQAGQKRTPEMQRQFMKVDPKQLHILAIHAHPDDIEFQCAGTLLQLKQLGCRISVATMTPGDCGSAEHTCDEIAAIRREEARQAAAILEAEYTCLEFRDLSIVFDNDCRRRVTEFLRRTAPDVILTAPPVDYMHDHEITSALIRDACFNASVPNYRTSQWDPAPATQRIPWLYFVDPIEGIDHFGNRQPSDFVVDVTQEFAKKLQSLACHTSQREWLRRQHGMDEYLEACKRWSGQRGREAGVEFGEGFRQYKGHPHPSSNVLLDLLGSSVRFPESV
;
A
#
# COMPACT_ATOMS: atom_id res chain seq x y z
N MET A 1 -42.71 2.52 38.84
CA MET A 1 -41.38 2.53 38.19
C MET A 1 -40.75 3.91 38.23
N SER A 2 -40.60 4.55 39.37
CA SER A 2 -40.04 5.91 39.47
C SER A 2 -39.18 6.16 40.74
N ARG A 3 -38.51 5.13 41.25
CA ARG A 3 -37.65 5.25 42.46
C ARG A 3 -36.23 4.70 42.35
N LEU A 4 -35.76 4.34 41.17
CA LEU A 4 -34.38 3.81 40.96
C LEU A 4 -33.43 4.71 40.20
N LYS A 5 -33.81 5.93 39.81
CA LYS A 5 -32.94 6.84 39.03
C LYS A 5 -32.18 7.90 39.87
N ASN A 6 -32.33 7.93 41.20
CA ASN A 6 -31.72 8.98 42.02
C ASN A 6 -30.60 8.55 42.97
N LYS A 7 -30.05 7.32 42.85
CA LYS A 7 -28.99 6.84 43.76
C LYS A 7 -27.58 6.72 43.15
N LEU A 8 -27.39 7.08 41.88
CA LEU A 8 -26.07 6.99 41.18
C LEU A 8 -25.42 8.35 40.87
N ARG A 9 -25.91 9.45 41.45
CA ARG A 9 -25.31 10.81 41.24
C ARG A 9 -24.57 11.38 42.45
N ARG A 10 -24.24 10.60 43.47
CA ARG A 10 -23.56 11.10 44.70
C ARG A 10 -22.38 10.23 45.13
N SER A 11 -21.41 9.92 44.22
CA SER A 11 -20.16 9.29 44.67
C SER A 11 -18.99 9.50 43.70
N PHE A 12 -18.83 10.68 43.16
CA PHE A 12 -17.56 11.08 42.50
C PHE A 12 -17.35 12.61 42.58
N ARG A 13 -17.29 13.11 43.85
CA ARG A 13 -16.70 14.42 44.15
C ARG A 13 -15.83 14.26 45.39
N GLY A 14 -14.53 14.07 45.16
CA GLY A 14 -13.57 14.06 46.25
C GLY A 14 -12.17 13.68 45.80
N ARG A 15 -11.30 14.69 45.69
CA ARG A 15 -9.84 14.59 45.63
C ARG A 15 -9.22 14.50 44.21
N TYR A 16 -9.03 15.66 43.60
CA TYR A 16 -7.74 16.12 43.07
C TYR A 16 -7.82 17.62 42.92
N GLY A 17 -7.08 18.29 43.83
CA GLY A 17 -6.99 19.76 43.86
C GLY A 17 -6.20 20.29 42.66
N ILE A 18 -6.81 21.16 41.91
CA ILE A 18 -6.14 21.99 40.92
C ILE A 18 -5.32 23.00 41.70
N ARG A 19 -3.98 22.80 41.77
CA ARG A 19 -3.05 23.86 42.14
C ARG A 19 -2.46 24.48 40.87
N GLU A 20 -2.62 25.79 40.79
CA GLU A 20 -2.00 26.72 39.87
C GLU A 20 -0.57 26.29 39.47
N VAL A 21 -0.30 26.24 38.18
CA VAL A 21 1.03 26.37 37.62
C VAL A 21 1.00 27.56 36.63
N ASN A 22 0.88 28.73 37.21
CA ASN A 22 1.32 29.96 36.58
C ASN A 22 2.67 30.34 37.25
N ARG A 23 3.76 30.10 36.53
CA ARG A 23 5.06 30.81 36.53
C ARG A 23 6.16 29.85 36.04
N LEU A 24 6.55 30.09 34.83
CA LEU A 24 7.94 30.03 34.34
C LEU A 24 7.91 30.17 32.80
N ALA A 25 7.47 31.40 32.40
CA ALA A 25 7.80 31.92 31.08
C ALA A 25 9.01 32.84 31.29
N SER A 26 10.21 32.33 31.11
CA SER A 26 11.40 33.14 30.90
C SER A 26 12.39 32.40 30.01
N GLY A 27 12.54 32.83 28.78
CA GLY A 27 13.77 32.95 28.04
C GLY A 27 14.54 31.66 27.77
N ARG A 28 14.22 30.95 26.67
CA ARG A 28 15.28 30.29 25.86
C ARG A 28 14.96 30.52 24.39
N ASP A 29 15.84 31.32 23.77
CA ASP A 29 15.90 31.55 22.34
C ASP A 29 16.08 30.20 21.61
N PHE A 30 15.05 29.80 20.85
CA PHE A 30 15.18 28.74 19.82
C PHE A 30 15.49 29.43 18.49
N ASN A 31 16.71 29.93 18.33
CA ASN A 31 17.30 30.22 17.03
C ASN A 31 18.01 28.97 16.50
N HIS A 32 17.29 28.10 15.82
CA HIS A 32 17.88 27.08 14.97
C HIS A 32 17.57 27.43 13.52
N PRO A 33 18.59 27.64 12.66
CA PRO A 33 18.41 28.04 11.26
C PRO A 33 18.15 26.79 10.38
N ALA A 34 16.98 26.15 10.53
CA ALA A 34 16.55 25.12 9.60
C ALA A 34 15.04 24.89 9.77
N CYS A 35 14.24 25.77 9.19
CA CYS A 35 12.87 25.57 8.68
C CYS A 35 12.21 26.93 8.47
N GLN A 36 12.73 27.71 7.55
CA GLN A 36 11.93 28.80 6.96
C GLN A 36 11.09 28.20 5.85
N VAL A 37 9.86 27.82 6.17
CA VAL A 37 8.83 27.56 5.15
C VAL A 37 8.40 28.93 4.61
N PRO A 38 8.55 29.22 3.31
CA PRO A 38 8.08 30.47 2.74
C PRO A 38 6.56 30.57 2.87
N HIS A 39 6.06 31.62 3.53
CA HIS A 39 4.65 31.97 3.50
C HIS A 39 4.23 32.34 2.07
N ILE A 40 3.47 31.47 1.42
CA ILE A 40 2.90 31.74 0.10
C ILE A 40 1.57 32.45 0.31
N GLN A 41 1.47 33.69 -0.17
CA GLN A 41 0.23 34.43 -0.22
C GLN A 41 -0.79 33.75 -1.15
N ALA A 42 -2.04 33.62 -0.70
CA ALA A 42 -3.13 33.05 -1.49
C ALA A 42 -3.33 33.88 -2.78
N GLY A 43 -3.09 33.27 -3.96
CA GLY A 43 -3.32 33.88 -5.27
C GLY A 43 -2.15 33.85 -6.25
N GLN A 44 -0.96 33.45 -5.87
CA GLN A 44 0.16 33.33 -6.83
C GLN A 44 0.09 32.00 -7.58
N LYS A 45 -0.08 32.07 -8.92
CA LYS A 45 0.11 30.94 -9.82
C LYS A 45 1.57 30.50 -9.75
N ARG A 46 1.82 29.26 -9.35
CA ARG A 46 3.17 28.68 -9.31
C ARG A 46 3.75 28.67 -10.74
N THR A 47 4.92 29.28 -10.90
CA THR A 47 5.64 29.16 -12.20
C THR A 47 6.22 27.77 -12.33
N PRO A 48 6.42 27.25 -13.57
CA PRO A 48 7.07 25.95 -13.81
C PRO A 48 8.45 25.78 -13.14
N GLU A 49 9.16 26.87 -12.90
CA GLU A 49 10.45 26.90 -12.20
C GLU A 49 10.32 26.74 -10.68
N MET A 50 9.28 27.29 -10.05
CA MET A 50 9.00 27.04 -8.63
C MET A 50 8.57 25.60 -8.36
N GLN A 51 8.01 24.91 -9.36
CA GLN A 51 7.67 23.47 -9.26
C GLN A 51 8.90 22.57 -9.35
N ARG A 52 10.01 23.02 -9.95
CA ARG A 52 11.26 22.26 -10.08
C ARG A 52 12.17 22.31 -8.85
N GLN A 53 11.85 23.09 -7.84
CA GLN A 53 12.68 23.27 -6.63
C GLN A 53 12.31 22.30 -5.48
N PHE A 54 11.35 21.37 -5.71
CA PHE A 54 11.14 20.26 -4.79
C PHE A 54 12.28 19.26 -4.97
N MET A 55 12.86 18.82 -3.86
CA MET A 55 13.99 17.90 -3.75
C MET A 55 13.85 16.81 -4.83
N LYS A 56 14.76 16.78 -5.80
CA LYS A 56 14.87 15.66 -6.73
C LYS A 56 15.22 14.44 -5.89
N VAL A 57 14.21 13.62 -5.58
CA VAL A 57 14.42 12.32 -4.95
C VAL A 57 15.20 11.48 -5.98
N ASP A 58 16.40 11.03 -5.60
CA ASP A 58 17.18 10.13 -6.44
C ASP A 58 16.51 8.76 -6.46
N PRO A 59 16.01 8.27 -7.61
CA PRO A 59 15.35 6.96 -7.68
C PRO A 59 16.19 5.81 -7.14
N LYS A 60 17.52 5.88 -7.29
CA LYS A 60 18.46 4.83 -6.85
C LYS A 60 18.54 4.69 -5.33
N GLN A 61 18.07 5.68 -4.59
CA GLN A 61 18.03 5.66 -3.12
C GLN A 61 16.69 5.19 -2.59
N LEU A 62 15.69 4.98 -3.46
CA LEU A 62 14.35 4.59 -3.05
C LEU A 62 14.18 3.08 -3.05
N HIS A 63 13.58 2.60 -1.96
CA HIS A 63 13.09 1.24 -1.83
C HIS A 63 11.56 1.23 -1.96
N ILE A 64 11.07 0.57 -3.00
CA ILE A 64 9.64 0.39 -3.29
C ILE A 64 9.24 -1.01 -2.84
N LEU A 65 8.25 -1.10 -1.98
CA LEU A 65 7.63 -2.35 -1.57
C LEU A 65 6.22 -2.44 -2.17
N ALA A 66 5.98 -3.45 -2.99
CA ALA A 66 4.62 -3.85 -3.32
C ALA A 66 4.22 -5.02 -2.40
N ILE A 67 3.13 -4.89 -1.67
CA ILE A 67 2.63 -5.92 -0.76
C ILE A 67 1.12 -6.08 -0.87
N HIS A 68 0.67 -7.32 -1.13
CA HIS A 68 -0.74 -7.64 -1.29
C HIS A 68 -1.09 -8.95 -0.55
N ALA A 69 -2.33 -9.40 -0.62
CA ALA A 69 -2.80 -10.57 0.12
C ALA A 69 -2.22 -11.89 -0.42
N HIS A 70 -2.29 -12.12 -1.74
CA HIS A 70 -1.99 -13.40 -2.35
C HIS A 70 -0.92 -13.30 -3.44
N PRO A 71 -0.26 -14.42 -3.77
CA PRO A 71 0.54 -14.52 -5.00
C PRO A 71 -0.35 -14.25 -6.22
N ASP A 72 0.06 -13.35 -7.11
CA ASP A 72 -0.63 -12.87 -8.33
C ASP A 72 -1.27 -11.46 -8.25
N ASP A 73 -1.74 -11.04 -7.10
CA ASP A 73 -2.39 -9.74 -6.92
C ASP A 73 -1.52 -8.57 -7.43
N ILE A 74 -0.23 -8.60 -7.11
CA ILE A 74 0.73 -7.54 -7.46
C ILE A 74 0.96 -7.51 -8.97
N GLU A 75 1.12 -8.68 -9.57
CA GLU A 75 1.29 -8.83 -11.00
C GLU A 75 0.06 -8.31 -11.74
N PHE A 76 -1.11 -8.59 -11.22
CA PHE A 76 -2.37 -8.14 -11.80
C PHE A 76 -2.55 -6.62 -11.67
N GLN A 77 -2.21 -6.03 -10.51
CA GLN A 77 -2.57 -4.66 -10.14
C GLN A 77 -1.49 -3.62 -10.47
N CYS A 78 -0.19 -3.90 -10.30
CA CYS A 78 0.84 -2.85 -10.37
C CYS A 78 2.19 -3.26 -10.98
N ALA A 79 2.31 -4.43 -11.61
CA ALA A 79 3.58 -4.92 -12.17
C ALA A 79 4.18 -3.99 -13.23
N GLY A 80 3.35 -3.36 -14.07
CA GLY A 80 3.84 -2.41 -15.07
C GLY A 80 4.50 -1.19 -14.45
N THR A 81 3.88 -0.65 -13.40
CA THR A 81 4.44 0.47 -12.61
C THR A 81 5.76 0.07 -11.93
N LEU A 82 5.82 -1.15 -11.35
CA LEU A 82 7.06 -1.66 -10.74
C LEU A 82 8.19 -1.78 -11.76
N LEU A 83 7.89 -2.23 -12.98
CA LEU A 83 8.87 -2.31 -14.07
C LEU A 83 9.44 -0.94 -14.44
N GLN A 84 8.59 0.09 -14.54
CA GLN A 84 9.07 1.46 -14.80
C GLN A 84 9.93 1.99 -13.64
N LEU A 85 9.53 1.78 -12.39
CA LEU A 85 10.30 2.19 -11.22
C LEU A 85 11.65 1.46 -11.17
N LYS A 86 11.68 0.18 -11.55
CA LYS A 86 12.93 -0.59 -11.68
C LYS A 86 13.86 -0.01 -12.75
N GLN A 87 13.34 0.35 -13.92
CA GLN A 87 14.10 0.99 -15.01
C GLN A 87 14.72 2.33 -14.58
N LEU A 88 14.07 3.07 -13.68
CA LEU A 88 14.61 4.27 -13.06
C LEU A 88 15.72 4.00 -12.05
N GLY A 89 15.92 2.74 -11.66
CA GLY A 89 16.96 2.31 -10.73
C GLY A 89 16.48 2.15 -9.27
N CYS A 90 15.17 2.22 -8.98
CA CYS A 90 14.64 1.94 -7.67
C CYS A 90 14.92 0.47 -7.25
N ARG A 91 15.16 0.25 -5.96
CA ARG A 91 15.12 -1.10 -5.38
C ARG A 91 13.66 -1.53 -5.28
N ILE A 92 13.32 -2.71 -5.80
CA ILE A 92 11.97 -3.27 -5.77
C ILE A 92 11.95 -4.51 -4.89
N SER A 93 10.98 -4.57 -3.98
CA SER A 93 10.61 -5.77 -3.23
C SER A 93 9.13 -6.06 -3.40
N VAL A 94 8.79 -7.33 -3.53
CA VAL A 94 7.43 -7.85 -3.65
C VAL A 94 7.14 -8.75 -2.46
N ALA A 95 5.99 -8.58 -1.83
CA ALA A 95 5.59 -9.41 -0.71
C ALA A 95 4.12 -9.81 -0.79
N THR A 96 3.80 -11.01 -0.28
CA THR A 96 2.42 -11.44 -0.07
C THR A 96 2.17 -11.73 1.39
N MET A 97 0.94 -11.48 1.85
CA MET A 97 0.56 -11.82 3.22
C MET A 97 0.48 -13.32 3.39
N THR A 98 -0.11 -14.03 2.43
CA THR A 98 -0.30 -15.48 2.44
C THR A 98 0.44 -16.14 1.28
N PRO A 99 0.71 -17.45 1.37
CA PRO A 99 1.17 -18.22 0.22
C PRO A 99 0.02 -18.63 -0.72
N GLY A 100 -1.25 -18.30 -0.39
CA GLY A 100 -2.43 -18.71 -1.12
C GLY A 100 -2.74 -20.21 -0.94
N ASP A 101 -2.65 -20.70 0.29
CA ASP A 101 -2.75 -22.11 0.65
C ASP A 101 -4.18 -22.70 0.55
N CYS A 102 -5.18 -21.87 0.24
CA CYS A 102 -6.53 -22.32 -0.08
C CYS A 102 -6.84 -22.37 -1.59
N GLY A 103 -5.92 -21.97 -2.45
CA GLY A 103 -6.13 -21.76 -3.89
C GLY A 103 -6.08 -23.05 -4.75
N SER A 104 -6.55 -24.21 -4.26
CA SER A 104 -6.61 -25.44 -5.04
C SER A 104 -7.72 -26.38 -4.56
N ALA A 105 -8.30 -27.13 -5.50
CA ALA A 105 -9.20 -28.24 -5.22
C ALA A 105 -8.50 -29.62 -5.31
N GLU A 106 -7.24 -29.66 -5.79
CA GLU A 106 -6.53 -30.90 -6.10
C GLU A 106 -5.33 -31.17 -5.17
N HIS A 107 -4.75 -30.09 -4.63
CA HIS A 107 -3.58 -30.12 -3.76
C HIS A 107 -3.97 -29.87 -2.31
N THR A 108 -3.21 -30.44 -1.38
CA THR A 108 -3.28 -30.06 0.03
C THR A 108 -2.82 -28.59 0.22
N CYS A 109 -3.19 -27.98 1.34
CA CYS A 109 -2.78 -26.61 1.65
C CYS A 109 -1.26 -26.42 1.60
N ASP A 110 -0.48 -27.40 2.09
CA ASP A 110 0.98 -27.30 2.11
C ASP A 110 1.58 -27.46 0.69
N GLU A 111 1.02 -28.34 -0.13
CA GLU A 111 1.46 -28.53 -1.52
C GLU A 111 1.19 -27.28 -2.37
N ILE A 112 -0.05 -26.76 -2.35
CA ILE A 112 -0.37 -25.58 -3.14
C ILE A 112 0.39 -24.33 -2.63
N ALA A 113 0.59 -24.21 -1.34
CA ALA A 113 1.42 -23.14 -0.76
C ALA A 113 2.87 -23.20 -1.29
N ALA A 114 3.46 -24.38 -1.38
CA ALA A 114 4.81 -24.56 -1.93
C ALA A 114 4.87 -24.18 -3.42
N ILE A 115 3.89 -24.63 -4.20
CA ILE A 115 3.77 -24.32 -5.64
C ILE A 115 3.64 -22.79 -5.82
N ARG A 116 2.69 -22.14 -5.15
CA ARG A 116 2.42 -20.72 -5.34
C ARG A 116 3.56 -19.82 -4.86
N ARG A 117 4.32 -20.21 -3.82
CA ARG A 117 5.54 -19.49 -3.43
C ARG A 117 6.60 -19.52 -4.54
N GLU A 118 6.75 -20.65 -5.22
CA GLU A 118 7.70 -20.78 -6.33
C GLU A 118 7.25 -19.96 -7.54
N GLU A 119 5.97 -20.03 -7.89
CA GLU A 119 5.38 -19.20 -8.95
C GLU A 119 5.58 -17.70 -8.67
N ALA A 120 5.35 -17.25 -7.43
CA ALA A 120 5.57 -15.87 -7.03
C ALA A 120 7.05 -15.44 -7.10
N ARG A 121 8.01 -16.36 -6.77
CA ARG A 121 9.44 -16.07 -6.95
C ARG A 121 9.80 -15.89 -8.42
N GLN A 122 9.24 -16.73 -9.30
CA GLN A 122 9.46 -16.63 -10.74
C GLN A 122 8.86 -15.33 -11.31
N ALA A 123 7.67 -14.96 -10.87
CA ALA A 123 7.03 -13.69 -11.23
C ALA A 123 7.86 -12.49 -10.77
N ALA A 124 8.31 -12.48 -9.51
CA ALA A 124 9.17 -11.44 -8.96
C ALA A 124 10.53 -11.34 -9.69
N ALA A 125 11.10 -12.47 -10.15
CA ALA A 125 12.33 -12.46 -10.94
C ALA A 125 12.16 -11.73 -12.27
N ILE A 126 11.00 -11.82 -12.93
CA ILE A 126 10.67 -11.05 -14.14
C ILE A 126 10.63 -9.54 -13.82
N LEU A 127 10.17 -9.16 -12.63
CA LEU A 127 10.15 -7.79 -12.14
C LEU A 127 11.53 -7.33 -11.61
N GLU A 128 12.52 -8.20 -11.60
CA GLU A 128 13.84 -7.98 -10.99
C GLU A 128 13.73 -7.54 -9.51
N ALA A 129 12.82 -8.19 -8.78
CA ALA A 129 12.46 -7.91 -7.40
C ALA A 129 12.76 -9.08 -6.48
N GLU A 130 12.98 -8.77 -5.18
CA GLU A 130 13.05 -9.78 -4.12
C GLU A 130 11.63 -10.14 -3.67
N TYR A 131 11.33 -11.44 -3.54
CA TYR A 131 10.03 -11.93 -3.05
C TYR A 131 10.10 -12.40 -1.61
N THR A 132 9.08 -12.04 -0.83
CA THR A 132 8.88 -12.51 0.55
C THR A 132 7.40 -12.87 0.78
N CYS A 133 7.14 -14.03 1.39
CA CYS A 133 5.82 -14.36 1.93
C CYS A 133 5.82 -14.12 3.45
N LEU A 134 4.78 -13.47 3.98
CA LEU A 134 4.61 -13.28 5.42
C LEU A 134 4.00 -14.49 6.11
N GLU A 135 3.64 -15.53 5.38
CA GLU A 135 3.15 -16.82 5.90
C GLU A 135 1.91 -16.68 6.81
N PHE A 136 1.01 -15.74 6.53
CA PHE A 136 -0.34 -15.79 7.07
C PHE A 136 -1.12 -16.91 6.38
N ARG A 137 -2.20 -17.36 6.99
CA ARG A 137 -3.09 -18.32 6.36
C ARG A 137 -4.07 -17.62 5.44
N ASP A 138 -4.27 -18.18 4.25
CA ASP A 138 -5.24 -17.73 3.27
C ASP A 138 -6.67 -17.82 3.84
N LEU A 139 -7.53 -16.85 3.51
CA LEU A 139 -8.88 -16.67 4.03
C LEU A 139 -8.96 -16.50 5.56
N SER A 140 -7.84 -16.23 6.21
CA SER A 140 -7.75 -16.17 7.68
C SER A 140 -6.95 -14.97 8.19
N ILE A 141 -6.69 -13.98 7.32
CA ILE A 141 -6.04 -12.74 7.73
C ILE A 141 -7.01 -11.95 8.62
N VAL A 142 -6.56 -11.56 9.81
CA VAL A 142 -7.36 -10.81 10.76
C VAL A 142 -6.66 -9.53 11.22
N PHE A 143 -7.43 -8.51 11.59
CA PHE A 143 -6.89 -7.27 12.14
C PHE A 143 -6.82 -7.37 13.66
N ASP A 144 -5.80 -8.05 14.18
CA ASP A 144 -5.54 -8.18 15.62
C ASP A 144 -4.14 -7.68 16.00
N ASN A 145 -3.80 -7.75 17.29
CA ASN A 145 -2.52 -7.24 17.78
C ASN A 145 -1.32 -8.05 17.29
N ASP A 146 -1.48 -9.34 17.07
CA ASP A 146 -0.36 -10.20 16.65
C ASP A 146 -0.05 -9.98 15.16
N CYS A 147 -1.09 -9.93 14.33
CA CYS A 147 -0.96 -9.57 12.91
C CYS A 147 -0.37 -8.16 12.73
N ARG A 148 -0.86 -7.17 13.48
CA ARG A 148 -0.33 -5.79 13.47
C ARG A 148 1.15 -5.74 13.83
N ARG A 149 1.58 -6.45 14.87
CA ARG A 149 2.99 -6.52 15.27
C ARG A 149 3.86 -7.18 14.22
N ARG A 150 3.39 -8.30 13.67
CA ARG A 150 4.11 -9.06 12.63
C ARG A 150 4.32 -8.22 11.38
N VAL A 151 3.28 -7.56 10.89
CA VAL A 151 3.37 -6.68 9.72
C VAL A 151 4.24 -5.45 10.02
N THR A 152 4.12 -4.85 11.20
CA THR A 152 4.97 -3.72 11.60
C THR A 152 6.45 -4.13 11.68
N GLU A 153 6.76 -5.31 12.22
CA GLU A 153 8.12 -5.85 12.26
C GLU A 153 8.68 -6.05 10.85
N PHE A 154 7.87 -6.58 9.94
CA PHE A 154 8.25 -6.73 8.53
C PHE A 154 8.58 -5.37 7.90
N LEU A 155 7.75 -4.35 8.09
CA LEU A 155 8.00 -3.01 7.56
C LEU A 155 9.25 -2.36 8.19
N ARG A 156 9.55 -2.61 9.46
CA ARG A 156 10.79 -2.15 10.09
C ARG A 156 12.03 -2.79 9.49
N ARG A 157 12.00 -4.09 9.21
CA ARG A 157 13.12 -4.82 8.61
C ARG A 157 13.36 -4.44 7.16
N THR A 158 12.29 -4.22 6.41
CA THR A 158 12.38 -3.84 4.99
C THR A 158 12.64 -2.35 4.81
N ALA A 159 12.18 -1.51 5.73
CA ALA A 159 12.30 -0.05 5.73
C ALA A 159 12.03 0.59 4.35
N PRO A 160 10.84 0.36 3.73
CA PRO A 160 10.54 0.90 2.41
C PRO A 160 10.29 2.41 2.49
N ASP A 161 10.63 3.12 1.41
CA ASP A 161 10.28 4.53 1.24
C ASP A 161 8.89 4.70 0.64
N VAL A 162 8.48 3.79 -0.24
CA VAL A 162 7.18 3.79 -0.92
C VAL A 162 6.54 2.42 -0.80
N ILE A 163 5.26 2.39 -0.50
CA ILE A 163 4.46 1.16 -0.43
C ILE A 163 3.30 1.24 -1.42
N LEU A 164 3.17 0.21 -2.25
CA LEU A 164 1.99 -0.08 -3.06
C LEU A 164 1.27 -1.26 -2.42
N THR A 165 -0.03 -1.13 -2.11
CA THR A 165 -0.75 -2.18 -1.38
C THR A 165 -2.19 -2.31 -1.82
N ALA A 166 -2.85 -3.36 -1.32
CA ALA A 166 -4.25 -3.67 -1.56
C ALA A 166 -5.19 -2.49 -1.32
N PRO A 167 -6.28 -2.37 -2.07
CA PRO A 167 -7.26 -1.32 -1.88
C PRO A 167 -8.04 -1.49 -0.56
N PRO A 168 -8.56 -0.38 0.03
CA PRO A 168 -9.32 -0.43 1.27
C PRO A 168 -10.75 -0.98 1.11
N VAL A 169 -11.21 -1.12 -0.13
CA VAL A 169 -12.51 -1.71 -0.50
C VAL A 169 -12.27 -2.63 -1.69
N ASP A 170 -12.63 -3.91 -1.56
CA ASP A 170 -12.45 -4.92 -2.60
C ASP A 170 -13.51 -6.03 -2.41
N TYR A 171 -13.63 -6.93 -3.40
CA TYR A 171 -14.52 -8.09 -3.31
C TYR A 171 -14.08 -9.10 -2.24
N MET A 172 -12.79 -9.10 -1.89
CA MET A 172 -12.19 -10.11 -1.03
C MET A 172 -11.74 -9.52 0.31
N HIS A 173 -12.18 -10.16 1.41
CA HIS A 173 -11.90 -9.70 2.77
C HIS A 173 -10.40 -9.64 3.09
N ASP A 174 -9.62 -10.62 2.63
CA ASP A 174 -8.17 -10.64 2.85
C ASP A 174 -7.47 -9.42 2.22
N HIS A 175 -7.97 -8.90 1.08
CA HIS A 175 -7.45 -7.67 0.46
C HIS A 175 -7.71 -6.46 1.37
N GLU A 176 -8.94 -6.30 1.86
CA GLU A 176 -9.32 -5.19 2.73
C GLU A 176 -8.56 -5.21 4.05
N ILE A 177 -8.41 -6.39 4.68
CA ILE A 177 -7.64 -6.53 5.93
C ILE A 177 -6.15 -6.30 5.69
N THR A 178 -5.59 -6.76 4.57
CA THR A 178 -4.20 -6.43 4.16
C THR A 178 -4.02 -4.93 4.05
N SER A 179 -4.92 -4.24 3.36
CA SER A 179 -4.92 -2.78 3.24
C SER A 179 -4.90 -2.09 4.62
N ALA A 180 -5.77 -2.54 5.54
CA ALA A 180 -5.87 -1.98 6.88
C ALA A 180 -4.59 -2.24 7.71
N LEU A 181 -4.05 -3.47 7.67
CA LEU A 181 -2.82 -3.84 8.39
C LEU A 181 -1.60 -3.05 7.89
N ILE A 182 -1.43 -2.92 6.57
CA ILE A 182 -0.32 -2.17 6.00
C ILE A 182 -0.41 -0.68 6.35
N ARG A 183 -1.58 -0.07 6.22
CA ARG A 183 -1.79 1.32 6.61
C ARG A 183 -1.47 1.57 8.09
N ASP A 184 -1.92 0.69 8.98
CA ASP A 184 -1.62 0.76 10.42
C ASP A 184 -0.11 0.59 10.69
N ALA A 185 0.51 -0.39 10.03
CA ALA A 185 1.92 -0.70 10.19
C ALA A 185 2.85 0.43 9.70
N CYS A 186 2.48 1.15 8.63
CA CYS A 186 3.23 2.33 8.16
C CYS A 186 3.45 3.36 9.27
N PHE A 187 2.40 3.64 10.05
CA PHE A 187 2.51 4.55 11.19
C PHE A 187 3.28 3.90 12.35
N ASN A 188 2.89 2.68 12.74
CA ASN A 188 3.44 1.98 13.90
C ASN A 188 4.94 1.70 13.75
N ALA A 189 5.42 1.49 12.52
CA ALA A 189 6.84 1.25 12.25
C ALA A 189 7.74 2.40 12.74
N SER A 190 7.25 3.64 12.71
CA SER A 190 7.98 4.82 13.16
C SER A 190 7.89 5.08 14.67
N VAL A 191 7.09 4.32 15.42
CA VAL A 191 6.86 4.52 16.86
C VAL A 191 7.82 3.68 17.69
N PRO A 192 8.85 4.26 18.36
CA PRO A 192 9.91 3.50 19.04
C PRO A 192 9.37 2.59 20.15
N ASN A 193 8.34 3.04 20.89
CA ASN A 193 7.76 2.28 22.00
C ASN A 193 6.75 1.22 21.57
N TYR A 194 6.42 1.11 20.28
CA TYR A 194 5.59 0.02 19.78
C TYR A 194 6.43 -1.25 19.63
N ARG A 195 6.29 -2.17 20.59
CA ARG A 195 7.04 -3.42 20.61
C ARG A 195 6.43 -4.43 19.65
N THR A 196 7.19 -4.80 18.63
CA THR A 196 6.79 -5.74 17.58
C THR A 196 7.13 -7.18 17.91
N SER A 197 8.25 -7.41 18.64
CA SER A 197 8.73 -8.73 19.05
C SER A 197 9.31 -8.66 20.46
N GLN A 198 9.35 -9.81 21.15
CA GLN A 198 10.06 -9.97 22.43
C GLN A 198 11.56 -10.23 22.21
N TRP A 199 11.92 -10.78 21.04
CA TRP A 199 13.26 -11.20 20.68
C TRP A 199 13.72 -10.43 19.45
N ASP A 200 14.84 -9.74 19.56
CA ASP A 200 15.50 -9.03 18.47
C ASP A 200 14.53 -8.20 17.58
N PRO A 201 13.76 -7.24 18.15
CA PRO A 201 12.90 -6.40 17.36
C PRO A 201 13.71 -5.45 16.47
N ALA A 202 13.28 -5.27 15.22
CA ALA A 202 13.87 -4.28 14.35
C ALA A 202 13.69 -2.86 14.91
N PRO A 203 14.66 -1.95 14.71
CA PRO A 203 14.54 -0.57 15.15
C PRO A 203 13.38 0.15 14.44
N ALA A 204 12.80 1.15 15.10
CA ALA A 204 11.78 1.98 14.49
C ALA A 204 12.33 2.69 13.25
N THR A 205 11.49 2.80 12.21
CA THR A 205 11.85 3.55 11.00
C THR A 205 11.92 5.05 11.29
N GLN A 206 12.79 5.76 10.58
CA GLN A 206 12.92 7.21 10.74
C GLN A 206 11.83 8.00 10.03
N ARG A 207 11.13 7.39 9.08
CA ARG A 207 10.14 8.04 8.22
C ARG A 207 8.91 7.13 8.08
N ILE A 208 7.78 7.76 7.89
CA ILE A 208 6.56 7.10 7.42
C ILE A 208 6.62 7.07 5.90
N PRO A 209 6.42 5.91 5.25
CA PRO A 209 6.52 5.79 3.81
C PRO A 209 5.38 6.52 3.08
N TRP A 210 5.59 6.86 1.80
CA TRP A 210 4.48 7.14 0.90
C TRP A 210 3.66 5.88 0.72
N LEU A 211 2.35 5.99 0.88
CA LEU A 211 1.43 4.86 0.78
C LEU A 211 0.45 5.07 -0.37
N TYR A 212 0.40 4.11 -1.26
CA TYR A 212 -0.54 4.07 -2.38
C TYR A 212 -1.34 2.78 -2.34
N PHE A 213 -2.63 2.90 -2.56
CA PHE A 213 -3.53 1.78 -2.79
C PHE A 213 -3.66 1.55 -4.29
N VAL A 214 -3.54 0.29 -4.71
CA VAL A 214 -3.90 -0.11 -6.07
C VAL A 214 -5.42 -0.11 -6.24
N ASP A 215 -5.91 -0.24 -7.46
CA ASP A 215 -7.34 -0.35 -7.69
C ASP A 215 -7.91 -1.66 -7.15
N PRO A 216 -9.19 -1.69 -6.73
CA PRO A 216 -9.89 -2.95 -6.53
C PRO A 216 -10.03 -3.72 -7.85
N ILE A 217 -10.22 -5.02 -7.79
CA ILE A 217 -10.47 -5.83 -8.99
C ILE A 217 -11.67 -5.28 -9.75
N GLU A 218 -11.55 -5.18 -11.07
CA GLU A 218 -12.55 -4.57 -11.98
C GLU A 218 -12.90 -3.09 -11.67
N GLY A 219 -12.21 -2.45 -10.72
CA GLY A 219 -12.41 -1.05 -10.33
C GLY A 219 -13.75 -0.76 -9.69
N ILE A 220 -14.35 -1.76 -9.07
CA ILE A 220 -15.64 -1.64 -8.40
C ILE A 220 -15.52 -2.07 -6.93
N ASP A 221 -16.44 -1.58 -6.10
CA ASP A 221 -16.62 -2.08 -4.74
C ASP A 221 -17.54 -3.31 -4.73
N HIS A 222 -17.73 -3.89 -3.54
CA HIS A 222 -18.61 -5.06 -3.35
C HIS A 222 -20.11 -4.76 -3.59
N PHE A 223 -20.49 -3.52 -3.88
CA PHE A 223 -21.84 -3.13 -4.30
C PHE A 223 -21.93 -2.87 -5.81
N GLY A 224 -20.83 -3.03 -6.54
CA GLY A 224 -20.76 -2.72 -7.98
C GLY A 224 -20.57 -1.23 -8.29
N ASN A 225 -20.31 -0.39 -7.28
CA ASN A 225 -20.04 1.02 -7.51
C ASN A 225 -18.59 1.22 -7.97
N ARG A 226 -18.45 2.03 -9.00
CA ARG A 226 -17.13 2.36 -9.55
C ARG A 226 -16.25 3.07 -8.54
N GLN A 227 -15.01 2.61 -8.42
CA GLN A 227 -13.97 3.21 -7.59
C GLN A 227 -13.01 4.01 -8.47
N PRO A 228 -13.03 5.37 -8.38
CA PRO A 228 -12.14 6.20 -9.18
C PRO A 228 -10.70 6.11 -8.64
N SER A 229 -9.71 6.15 -9.55
CA SER A 229 -8.31 6.32 -9.20
C SER A 229 -7.97 7.81 -9.08
N ASP A 230 -7.05 8.18 -8.18
CA ASP A 230 -6.52 9.56 -8.13
C ASP A 230 -5.71 9.88 -9.40
N PHE A 231 -5.02 8.86 -9.92
CA PHE A 231 -4.25 8.91 -11.16
C PHE A 231 -4.04 7.49 -11.70
N VAL A 232 -3.65 7.43 -12.97
CA VAL A 232 -3.34 6.20 -13.70
C VAL A 232 -1.90 6.28 -14.20
N VAL A 233 -1.15 5.19 -14.10
CA VAL A 233 0.17 5.06 -14.74
C VAL A 233 -0.02 4.37 -16.09
N ASP A 234 0.44 5.01 -17.15
CA ASP A 234 0.53 4.40 -18.49
C ASP A 234 1.59 3.30 -18.46
N VAL A 235 1.16 2.06 -18.65
CA VAL A 235 2.01 0.86 -18.63
C VAL A 235 2.03 0.16 -19.98
N THR A 236 1.64 0.85 -21.03
CA THR A 236 1.52 0.29 -22.39
C THR A 236 2.81 -0.39 -22.85
N GLN A 237 3.96 0.22 -22.55
CA GLN A 237 5.27 -0.33 -22.94
C GLN A 237 5.68 -1.55 -22.13
N GLU A 238 5.31 -1.62 -20.86
CA GLU A 238 5.63 -2.69 -19.93
C GLU A 238 4.60 -3.82 -19.96
N PHE A 239 3.47 -3.63 -20.64
CA PHE A 239 2.31 -4.50 -20.53
C PHE A 239 2.60 -5.96 -20.91
N ALA A 240 3.40 -6.19 -21.95
CA ALA A 240 3.81 -7.53 -22.36
C ALA A 240 4.62 -8.23 -21.25
N LYS A 241 5.53 -7.51 -20.57
CA LYS A 241 6.34 -8.05 -19.47
C LYS A 241 5.49 -8.27 -18.20
N LYS A 242 4.52 -7.38 -17.94
CA LYS A 242 3.49 -7.58 -16.90
C LYS A 242 2.71 -8.88 -17.11
N LEU A 243 2.24 -9.15 -18.32
CA LEU A 243 1.53 -10.41 -18.63
C LEU A 243 2.44 -11.64 -18.48
N GLN A 244 3.74 -11.52 -18.79
CA GLN A 244 4.70 -12.59 -18.57
C GLN A 244 4.87 -12.92 -17.08
N SER A 245 4.97 -11.91 -16.21
CA SER A 245 5.05 -12.13 -14.77
C SER A 245 3.77 -12.76 -14.22
N LEU A 246 2.61 -12.26 -14.62
CA LEU A 246 1.32 -12.84 -14.24
C LEU A 246 1.17 -14.29 -14.74
N ALA A 247 1.70 -14.60 -15.91
CA ALA A 247 1.64 -15.95 -16.48
C ALA A 247 2.44 -17.01 -15.69
N CYS A 248 3.34 -16.60 -14.78
CA CYS A 248 4.06 -17.51 -13.89
C CYS A 248 3.14 -18.24 -12.91
N HIS A 249 1.98 -17.65 -12.58
CA HIS A 249 0.98 -18.25 -11.68
C HIS A 249 0.16 -19.33 -12.38
N THR A 250 0.84 -20.39 -12.82
CA THR A 250 0.28 -21.46 -13.64
C THR A 250 -0.83 -22.22 -12.92
N SER A 251 -0.67 -22.47 -11.61
CA SER A 251 -1.66 -23.17 -10.81
C SER A 251 -3.02 -22.48 -10.83
N GLN A 252 -3.05 -21.13 -10.76
CA GLN A 252 -4.27 -20.34 -10.79
C GLN A 252 -4.89 -20.29 -12.20
N ARG A 253 -4.04 -20.16 -13.23
CA ARG A 253 -4.48 -20.17 -14.64
C ARG A 253 -5.14 -21.49 -15.03
N GLU A 254 -4.55 -22.63 -14.64
CA GLU A 254 -5.09 -23.95 -14.93
C GLU A 254 -6.42 -24.18 -14.22
N TRP A 255 -6.53 -23.78 -12.95
CA TRP A 255 -7.76 -23.87 -12.18
C TRP A 255 -8.90 -23.08 -12.83
N LEU A 256 -8.67 -21.80 -13.18
CA LEU A 256 -9.66 -20.97 -13.86
C LEU A 256 -9.98 -21.44 -15.27
N ARG A 257 -8.99 -21.93 -16.02
CA ARG A 257 -9.21 -22.50 -17.36
C ARG A 257 -10.14 -23.72 -17.32
N ARG A 258 -10.02 -24.58 -16.31
CA ARG A 258 -10.93 -25.72 -16.12
C ARG A 258 -12.36 -25.28 -15.79
N GLN A 259 -12.52 -24.22 -15.04
CA GLN A 259 -13.84 -23.69 -14.65
C GLN A 259 -14.52 -22.91 -15.78
N HIS A 260 -13.77 -22.11 -16.53
CA HIS A 260 -14.33 -21.16 -17.51
C HIS A 260 -14.05 -21.54 -18.97
N GLY A 261 -13.27 -22.59 -19.23
CA GLY A 261 -12.96 -23.06 -20.58
C GLY A 261 -12.02 -22.18 -21.39
N MET A 262 -11.50 -21.09 -20.81
CA MET A 262 -10.55 -20.16 -21.43
C MET A 262 -9.53 -19.63 -20.42
N ASP A 263 -8.45 -19.01 -20.90
CA ASP A 263 -7.47 -18.34 -20.05
C ASP A 263 -8.01 -16.96 -19.59
N GLU A 264 -9.11 -17.02 -18.83
CA GLU A 264 -9.81 -15.83 -18.33
C GLU A 264 -8.90 -14.92 -17.50
N TYR A 265 -7.86 -15.49 -16.90
CA TYR A 265 -6.94 -14.80 -16.03
C TYR A 265 -6.12 -13.70 -16.74
N LEU A 266 -5.43 -14.06 -17.83
CA LEU A 266 -4.68 -13.09 -18.63
C LEU A 266 -5.61 -12.15 -19.42
N GLU A 267 -6.74 -12.65 -19.90
CA GLU A 267 -7.73 -11.85 -20.62
C GLU A 267 -8.42 -10.84 -19.67
N ALA A 268 -8.71 -11.21 -18.42
CA ALA A 268 -9.21 -10.27 -17.40
C ALA A 268 -8.20 -9.15 -17.12
N CYS A 269 -6.91 -9.47 -17.00
CA CYS A 269 -5.86 -8.47 -16.83
C CYS A 269 -5.80 -7.50 -18.02
N LYS A 270 -5.90 -7.99 -19.25
CA LYS A 270 -5.96 -7.14 -20.46
C LYS A 270 -7.18 -6.25 -20.47
N ARG A 271 -8.38 -6.81 -20.20
CA ARG A 271 -9.64 -6.04 -20.18
C ARG A 271 -9.58 -4.92 -19.15
N TRP A 272 -9.13 -5.25 -17.94
CA TRP A 272 -9.06 -4.32 -16.83
C TRP A 272 -8.03 -3.21 -17.05
N SER A 273 -6.78 -3.58 -17.37
CA SER A 273 -5.73 -2.60 -17.67
C SER A 273 -6.10 -1.73 -18.89
N GLY A 274 -6.75 -2.31 -19.92
CA GLY A 274 -7.26 -1.57 -21.06
C GLY A 274 -8.42 -0.62 -20.71
N GLN A 275 -9.27 -0.98 -19.74
CA GLN A 275 -10.32 -0.08 -19.25
C GLN A 275 -9.71 1.14 -18.56
N ARG A 276 -8.77 0.94 -17.64
CA ARG A 276 -8.05 2.03 -16.96
C ARG A 276 -7.26 2.89 -17.94
N GLY A 277 -6.64 2.25 -18.94
CA GLY A 277 -5.95 2.96 -20.02
C GLY A 277 -6.88 3.90 -20.78
N ARG A 278 -8.07 3.43 -21.20
CA ARG A 278 -9.06 4.27 -21.91
C ARG A 278 -9.51 5.47 -21.08
N GLU A 279 -9.69 5.32 -19.78
CA GLU A 279 -10.08 6.41 -18.87
C GLU A 279 -8.99 7.50 -18.76
N ALA A 280 -7.76 7.15 -19.09
CA ALA A 280 -6.58 8.02 -19.01
C ALA A 280 -5.99 8.37 -20.39
N GLY A 281 -6.66 7.98 -21.49
CA GLY A 281 -6.22 8.27 -22.86
C GLY A 281 -4.97 7.49 -23.30
N VAL A 282 -4.76 6.28 -22.76
CA VAL A 282 -3.67 5.37 -23.11
C VAL A 282 -4.19 3.96 -23.38
N GLU A 283 -3.35 3.04 -23.89
CA GLU A 283 -3.78 1.69 -24.23
C GLU A 283 -3.98 0.84 -22.97
N PHE A 284 -2.99 0.80 -22.09
CA PHE A 284 -3.05 0.07 -20.82
C PHE A 284 -2.63 0.96 -19.66
N GLY A 285 -3.39 0.91 -18.57
CA GLY A 285 -3.16 1.70 -17.37
C GLY A 285 -3.29 0.91 -16.09
N GLU A 286 -2.59 1.37 -15.06
CA GLU A 286 -2.70 0.92 -13.67
C GLU A 286 -3.14 2.08 -12.79
N GLY A 287 -4.24 1.90 -12.05
CA GLY A 287 -4.83 2.96 -11.24
C GLY A 287 -4.34 2.96 -9.81
N PHE A 288 -4.20 4.16 -9.23
CA PHE A 288 -3.71 4.34 -7.85
C PHE A 288 -4.48 5.41 -7.11
N ARG A 289 -4.58 5.23 -5.79
CA ARG A 289 -5.03 6.25 -4.84
C ARG A 289 -3.96 6.46 -3.77
N GLN A 290 -3.55 7.71 -3.57
CA GLN A 290 -2.57 8.04 -2.53
C GLN A 290 -3.25 8.19 -1.17
N TYR A 291 -2.73 7.55 -0.13
CA TYR A 291 -3.14 7.84 1.24
C TYR A 291 -2.52 9.16 1.70
N LYS A 292 -3.39 10.13 2.05
CA LYS A 292 -2.99 11.49 2.46
C LYS A 292 -3.34 11.79 3.93
N GLY A 293 -3.70 10.74 4.70
CA GLY A 293 -4.02 10.89 6.13
C GLY A 293 -2.79 11.28 6.94
N HIS A 294 -2.97 12.20 7.90
CA HIS A 294 -1.88 12.59 8.81
C HIS A 294 -1.36 11.37 9.59
N PRO A 295 -0.04 11.17 9.74
CA PRO A 295 1.07 12.04 9.34
C PRO A 295 1.84 11.57 8.07
N HIS A 296 1.17 10.88 7.15
CA HIS A 296 1.79 10.41 5.91
C HIS A 296 2.22 11.58 5.00
N PRO A 297 3.28 11.39 4.16
CA PRO A 297 3.66 12.38 3.17
C PRO A 297 2.51 12.68 2.19
N SER A 298 2.23 13.96 1.93
CA SER A 298 1.17 14.40 1.02
C SER A 298 1.65 14.67 -0.42
N SER A 299 2.98 14.76 -0.66
CA SER A 299 3.54 14.85 -2.01
C SER A 299 3.33 13.55 -2.78
N ASN A 300 3.15 13.63 -4.10
CA ASN A 300 3.00 12.44 -4.94
C ASN A 300 4.35 12.06 -5.55
N VAL A 301 5.09 11.18 -4.87
CA VAL A 301 6.41 10.74 -5.33
C VAL A 301 6.34 9.91 -6.62
N LEU A 302 5.26 9.18 -6.88
CA LEU A 302 5.09 8.46 -8.14
C LEU A 302 4.97 9.42 -9.33
N LEU A 303 4.26 10.54 -9.15
CA LEU A 303 4.21 11.59 -10.16
C LEU A 303 5.59 12.22 -10.41
N ASP A 304 6.35 12.46 -9.34
CA ASP A 304 7.70 13.03 -9.45
C ASP A 304 8.67 12.10 -10.19
N LEU A 305 8.55 10.78 -9.97
CA LEU A 305 9.40 9.75 -10.58
C LEU A 305 9.01 9.43 -12.02
N LEU A 306 7.72 9.16 -12.25
CA LEU A 306 7.21 8.62 -13.51
C LEU A 306 6.80 9.72 -14.51
N GLY A 307 6.65 10.96 -14.05
CA GLY A 307 6.45 12.14 -14.89
C GLY A 307 5.32 11.98 -15.92
N SER A 308 5.70 11.93 -17.20
CA SER A 308 4.71 11.84 -18.28
C SER A 308 3.98 10.50 -18.39
N SER A 309 4.41 9.45 -17.70
CA SER A 309 3.64 8.20 -17.63
C SER A 309 2.42 8.31 -16.69
N VAL A 310 2.41 9.30 -15.78
CA VAL A 310 1.24 9.55 -14.92
C VAL A 310 0.19 10.35 -15.68
N ARG A 311 -1.04 9.85 -15.67
CA ARG A 311 -2.24 10.43 -16.28
C ARG A 311 -3.30 10.67 -15.21
N PHE A 312 -4.06 11.73 -15.37
CA PHE A 312 -5.22 12.00 -14.54
C PHE A 312 -6.47 11.65 -15.33
N PRO A 313 -7.33 10.76 -14.83
CA PRO A 313 -8.60 10.46 -15.50
C PRO A 313 -9.39 11.73 -15.70
N GLU A 314 -10.07 11.85 -16.84
CA GLU A 314 -11.01 12.94 -17.06
C GLU A 314 -12.13 12.84 -16.01
N SER A 315 -12.48 13.98 -15.42
CA SER A 315 -13.57 14.07 -14.43
C SER A 315 -14.86 13.66 -15.14
N VAL A 316 -15.45 12.54 -14.73
CA VAL A 316 -16.77 12.09 -15.20
C VAL A 316 -17.87 12.92 -14.54
#